data_b805e8ff0871837c8f7bb9dedb377898
#
_entry.id   b805e8ff0871837c8f7bb9dedb377898
#
_cell.length_a   1.000
_cell.length_b   1.000
_cell.length_c   1.000
_cell.angle_alpha   90.00
_cell.angle_beta   90.00
_cell.angle_gamma   90.00
#
_symmetry.space_group_name_H-M   'P 1'
#
loop_
_entity.id
_entity.type
_entity.pdbx_description
1 polymer ?
#
loop_
_entity_poly.entity_id
_entity_poly.type
_entity_poly.pdbx_seq_one_letter_code
_entity_poly.pdbx_strand_id
1 'polypeptide(L)'
;MQVEKLKVGVDNRTAGRLSKPERRQQLLETARLIVQEEGADRLTLGHLAVRAGVSKPVTYEHFETRTGLLIELYRWIDTERIAAFRTLMAEQNRPAKETNLALAKTYLACGTDQGDEFHAVGAALAGSEEKAGVYQELVDAVIKMFVDVLRPHSSFPSAKLALACAALVAAGDALTSAVIRGSCSASEAEEVFSDLIGAVAQGKA
;
A
#
# COMPACT_ATOMS: atom_id res chain seq x y z
N MET A 1 -54.02 8.14 33.65
CA MET A 1 -52.90 8.68 32.82
C MET A 1 -52.06 7.51 32.39
N GLN A 2 -52.29 7.00 31.17
CA GLN A 2 -51.60 5.82 30.62
C GLN A 2 -50.36 6.31 29.89
N VAL A 3 -49.20 5.79 30.26
CA VAL A 3 -47.93 6.04 29.57
C VAL A 3 -47.74 4.97 28.50
N GLU A 4 -47.94 5.37 27.27
CA GLU A 4 -47.82 4.55 26.07
C GLU A 4 -46.33 4.27 25.79
N LYS A 5 -45.88 3.00 25.91
CA LYS A 5 -44.55 2.57 25.58
C LYS A 5 -44.40 2.49 24.06
N LEU A 6 -43.72 3.49 23.45
CA LEU A 6 -43.20 3.36 22.09
C LEU A 6 -42.21 2.21 22.00
N LYS A 7 -42.61 1.11 21.35
CA LYS A 7 -41.67 0.10 20.89
C LYS A 7 -40.96 0.64 19.64
N VAL A 8 -39.70 1.04 19.81
CA VAL A 8 -38.80 1.25 18.67
C VAL A 8 -38.52 -0.11 18.07
N GLY A 9 -39.15 -0.39 16.94
CA GLY A 9 -38.86 -1.56 16.13
C GLY A 9 -37.48 -1.41 15.53
N VAL A 10 -36.53 -2.24 15.97
CA VAL A 10 -35.23 -2.42 15.28
C VAL A 10 -35.57 -3.14 13.97
N ASP A 11 -35.58 -2.38 12.89
CA ASP A 11 -35.78 -2.86 11.53
C ASP A 11 -34.53 -3.71 11.15
N ASN A 12 -34.65 -4.99 11.37
CA ASN A 12 -33.64 -5.99 10.98
C ASN A 12 -33.77 -6.24 9.47
N ARG A 13 -33.39 -5.20 8.68
CA ARG A 13 -33.31 -5.33 7.22
C ARG A 13 -32.23 -6.35 6.90
N THR A 14 -32.67 -7.49 6.42
CA THR A 14 -31.95 -8.52 5.68
C THR A 14 -30.62 -8.00 5.13
N ALA A 15 -29.54 -8.33 5.82
CA ALA A 15 -28.19 -8.19 5.25
C ALA A 15 -28.14 -9.09 4.01
N GLY A 16 -28.35 -8.49 2.84
CA GLY A 16 -28.31 -9.18 1.56
C GLY A 16 -26.99 -9.95 1.46
N ARG A 17 -27.02 -11.16 0.92
CA ARG A 17 -25.82 -11.96 0.68
C ARG A 17 -24.86 -11.14 -0.15
N LEU A 18 -23.69 -10.81 0.40
CA LEU A 18 -22.63 -10.06 -0.31
C LEU A 18 -22.30 -10.74 -1.63
N SER A 19 -22.14 -9.96 -2.68
CA SER A 19 -21.60 -10.43 -3.95
C SER A 19 -20.18 -10.97 -3.76
N LYS A 20 -19.68 -11.73 -4.72
CA LYS A 20 -18.32 -12.30 -4.65
C LYS A 20 -17.25 -11.23 -4.49
N PRO A 21 -17.25 -10.09 -5.23
CA PRO A 21 -16.30 -8.99 -5.01
C PRO A 21 -16.41 -8.35 -3.61
N GLU A 22 -17.63 -8.05 -3.14
CA GLU A 22 -17.83 -7.46 -1.81
C GLU A 22 -17.37 -8.40 -0.69
N ARG A 23 -17.61 -9.71 -0.84
CA ARG A 23 -17.11 -10.71 0.11
C ARG A 23 -15.60 -10.76 0.11
N ARG A 24 -14.96 -10.71 -1.07
CA ARG A 24 -13.48 -10.65 -1.17
C ARG A 24 -12.93 -9.44 -0.45
N GLN A 25 -13.52 -8.27 -0.66
CA GLN A 25 -13.13 -7.03 0.00
C GLN A 25 -13.24 -7.16 1.52
N GLN A 26 -14.37 -7.61 2.03
CA GLN A 26 -14.57 -7.84 3.47
C GLN A 26 -13.51 -8.79 4.05
N LEU A 27 -13.16 -9.85 3.32
CA LEU A 27 -12.14 -10.80 3.76
C LEU A 27 -10.75 -10.18 3.81
N LEU A 28 -10.38 -9.33 2.85
CA LEU A 28 -9.09 -8.62 2.85
C LEU A 28 -9.02 -7.59 3.99
N GLU A 29 -10.08 -6.83 4.22
CA GLU A 29 -10.18 -5.91 5.38
C GLU A 29 -10.03 -6.65 6.70
N THR A 30 -10.70 -7.80 6.85
CA THR A 30 -10.59 -8.63 8.06
C THR A 30 -9.17 -9.21 8.19
N ALA A 31 -8.55 -9.63 7.08
CA ALA A 31 -7.18 -10.14 7.09
C ALA A 31 -6.17 -9.06 7.52
N ARG A 32 -6.35 -7.82 7.06
CA ARG A 32 -5.55 -6.66 7.48
C ARG A 32 -5.65 -6.44 8.99
N LEU A 33 -6.87 -6.44 9.53
CA LEU A 33 -7.08 -6.31 10.99
C LEU A 33 -6.39 -7.43 11.78
N ILE A 34 -6.46 -8.68 11.32
CA ILE A 34 -5.73 -9.79 11.97
C ILE A 34 -4.22 -9.52 11.98
N VAL A 35 -3.65 -9.05 10.87
CA VAL A 35 -2.22 -8.76 10.81
C VAL A 35 -1.84 -7.61 11.75
N GLN A 36 -2.65 -6.55 11.80
CA GLN A 36 -2.43 -5.40 12.70
C GLN A 36 -2.51 -5.78 14.18
N GLU A 37 -3.48 -6.59 14.55
CA GLU A 37 -3.76 -6.92 15.94
C GLU A 37 -2.94 -8.10 16.47
N GLU A 38 -2.65 -9.08 15.62
CA GLU A 38 -2.15 -10.38 16.02
C GLU A 38 -0.85 -10.80 15.30
N GLY A 39 -0.46 -10.06 14.24
CA GLY A 39 0.70 -10.37 13.40
C GLY A 39 0.37 -11.32 12.24
N ALA A 40 1.21 -11.27 11.19
CA ALA A 40 1.02 -12.03 9.94
C ALA A 40 1.07 -13.56 10.15
N ASP A 41 1.78 -14.05 11.16
CA ASP A 41 1.87 -15.48 11.47
C ASP A 41 0.52 -16.08 11.91
N ARG A 42 -0.33 -15.26 12.51
CA ARG A 42 -1.68 -15.66 12.94
C ARG A 42 -2.68 -15.71 11.79
N LEU A 43 -2.36 -15.07 10.66
CA LEU A 43 -3.24 -15.06 9.49
C LEU A 43 -3.25 -16.43 8.80
N THR A 44 -4.34 -17.16 8.99
CA THR A 44 -4.67 -18.42 8.30
C THR A 44 -6.06 -18.35 7.73
N LEU A 45 -6.37 -19.16 6.69
CA LEU A 45 -7.72 -19.20 6.11
C LEU A 45 -8.79 -19.61 7.13
N GLY A 46 -8.43 -20.49 8.07
CA GLY A 46 -9.33 -20.89 9.13
C GLY A 46 -9.60 -19.79 10.15
N HIS A 47 -8.57 -19.05 10.56
CA HIS A 47 -8.71 -17.93 11.49
C HIS A 47 -9.47 -16.77 10.83
N LEU A 48 -9.15 -16.46 9.57
CA LEU A 48 -9.88 -15.48 8.76
C LEU A 48 -11.38 -15.81 8.69
N ALA A 49 -11.74 -17.08 8.45
CA ALA A 49 -13.14 -17.49 8.40
C ALA A 49 -13.89 -17.18 9.70
N VAL A 50 -13.26 -17.51 10.84
CA VAL A 50 -13.83 -17.24 12.18
C VAL A 50 -14.02 -15.74 12.40
N ARG A 51 -12.98 -14.95 12.15
CA ARG A 51 -13.00 -13.49 12.35
C ARG A 51 -13.98 -12.76 11.41
N ALA A 52 -14.11 -13.24 10.18
CA ALA A 52 -15.05 -12.69 9.18
C ALA A 52 -16.49 -13.18 9.33
N GLY A 53 -16.76 -14.12 10.24
CA GLY A 53 -18.10 -14.71 10.44
C GLY A 53 -18.61 -15.54 9.24
N VAL A 54 -17.69 -16.21 8.54
CA VAL A 54 -18.01 -17.05 7.38
C VAL A 54 -17.57 -18.50 7.60
N SER A 55 -18.06 -19.42 6.76
CA SER A 55 -17.58 -20.81 6.79
C SER A 55 -16.19 -20.93 6.12
N LYS A 56 -15.36 -21.90 6.59
CA LYS A 56 -14.05 -22.17 5.99
C LYS A 56 -14.06 -22.32 4.46
N PRO A 57 -15.00 -23.08 3.84
CA PRO A 57 -15.07 -23.17 2.39
C PRO A 57 -15.08 -21.82 1.67
N VAL A 58 -15.71 -20.79 2.24
CA VAL A 58 -15.75 -19.45 1.65
C VAL A 58 -14.35 -18.84 1.54
N THR A 59 -13.53 -18.93 2.59
CA THR A 59 -12.16 -18.39 2.53
C THR A 59 -11.28 -19.17 1.55
N TYR A 60 -11.44 -20.49 1.48
CA TYR A 60 -10.71 -21.32 0.52
C TYR A 60 -11.16 -21.06 -0.94
N GLU A 61 -12.44 -20.77 -1.19
CA GLU A 61 -12.93 -20.38 -2.53
C GLU A 61 -12.28 -19.07 -3.04
N HIS A 62 -11.97 -18.15 -2.12
CA HIS A 62 -11.39 -16.86 -2.50
C HIS A 62 -9.87 -16.86 -2.63
N PHE A 63 -9.16 -17.63 -1.82
CA PHE A 63 -7.69 -17.50 -1.70
C PHE A 63 -6.92 -18.80 -1.88
N GLU A 64 -7.59 -19.95 -1.93
CA GLU A 64 -7.04 -21.30 -2.10
C GLU A 64 -6.00 -21.69 -1.02
N THR A 65 -4.96 -20.88 -0.83
CA THR A 65 -3.87 -21.10 0.11
C THR A 65 -3.62 -19.90 1.02
N ARG A 66 -2.89 -20.11 2.12
CA ARG A 66 -2.40 -19.02 2.97
C ARG A 66 -1.47 -18.08 2.21
N THR A 67 -0.60 -18.60 1.36
CA THR A 67 0.29 -17.81 0.51
C THR A 67 -0.52 -16.95 -0.45
N GLY A 68 -1.53 -17.50 -1.13
CA GLY A 68 -2.45 -16.75 -1.98
C GLY A 68 -3.16 -15.62 -1.23
N LEU A 69 -3.63 -15.86 0.01
CA LEU A 69 -4.21 -14.82 0.85
C LEU A 69 -3.22 -13.69 1.16
N LEU A 70 -1.98 -14.04 1.55
CA LEU A 70 -0.94 -13.06 1.86
C LEU A 70 -0.55 -12.22 0.62
N ILE A 71 -0.44 -12.84 -0.55
CA ILE A 71 -0.15 -12.15 -1.82
C ILE A 71 -1.26 -11.16 -2.16
N GLU A 72 -2.52 -11.60 -2.07
CA GLU A 72 -3.66 -10.74 -2.36
C GLU A 72 -3.78 -9.58 -1.36
N LEU A 73 -3.53 -9.84 -0.09
CA LEU A 73 -3.49 -8.80 0.94
C LEU A 73 -2.38 -7.78 0.66
N TYR A 74 -1.20 -8.24 0.28
CA TYR A 74 -0.06 -7.39 -0.06
C TYR A 74 -0.37 -6.49 -1.26
N ARG A 75 -0.91 -7.06 -2.35
CA ARG A 75 -1.35 -6.29 -3.53
C ARG A 75 -2.43 -5.27 -3.20
N TRP A 76 -3.39 -5.65 -2.36
CA TRP A 76 -4.48 -4.76 -2.00
C TRP A 76 -3.99 -3.56 -1.18
N ILE A 77 -3.16 -3.79 -0.16
CA ILE A 77 -2.55 -2.71 0.63
C ILE A 77 -1.74 -1.77 -0.27
N ASP A 78 -0.93 -2.30 -1.19
CA ASP A 78 -0.12 -1.49 -2.10
C ASP A 78 -0.97 -0.68 -3.08
N THR A 79 -2.03 -1.26 -3.61
CA THR A 79 -2.98 -0.55 -4.49
C THR A 79 -3.61 0.65 -3.79
N GLU A 80 -4.02 0.51 -2.53
CA GLU A 80 -4.56 1.62 -1.74
C GLU A 80 -3.50 2.70 -1.51
N ARG A 81 -2.27 2.32 -1.24
CA ARG A 81 -1.14 3.24 -1.07
C ARG A 81 -0.86 4.05 -2.33
N ILE A 82 -0.78 3.38 -3.47
CA ILE A 82 -0.58 4.05 -4.77
C ILE A 82 -1.74 4.99 -5.08
N ALA A 83 -2.97 4.61 -4.78
CA ALA A 83 -4.14 5.47 -4.98
C ALA A 83 -4.10 6.72 -4.08
N ALA A 84 -3.77 6.55 -2.80
CA ALA A 84 -3.59 7.66 -1.86
C ALA A 84 -2.46 8.60 -2.31
N PHE A 85 -1.33 8.04 -2.72
CA PHE A 85 -0.21 8.80 -3.25
C PHE A 85 -0.60 9.61 -4.50
N ARG A 86 -1.27 8.99 -5.47
CA ARG A 86 -1.75 9.69 -6.67
C ARG A 86 -2.68 10.84 -6.32
N THR A 87 -3.55 10.66 -5.33
CA THR A 87 -4.46 11.72 -4.85
C THR A 87 -3.67 12.89 -4.28
N LEU A 88 -2.65 12.63 -3.45
CA LEU A 88 -1.78 13.66 -2.88
C LEU A 88 -0.96 14.40 -3.95
N MET A 89 -0.58 13.71 -5.04
CA MET A 89 0.21 14.28 -6.14
C MET A 89 -0.66 14.90 -7.25
N ALA A 90 -1.98 14.76 -7.21
CA ALA A 90 -2.91 15.23 -8.25
C ALA A 90 -3.04 16.76 -8.34
N GLU A 91 -2.50 17.52 -7.39
CA GLU A 91 -2.46 18.97 -7.45
C GLU A 91 -1.67 19.44 -8.68
N GLN A 92 -2.39 19.86 -9.71
CA GLN A 92 -1.80 20.34 -10.96
C GLN A 92 -1.19 21.74 -10.75
N ASN A 93 -0.09 22.03 -11.46
CA ASN A 93 0.66 23.29 -11.45
C ASN A 93 1.60 23.54 -10.26
N ARG A 94 2.02 22.49 -9.55
CA ARG A 94 3.06 22.63 -8.54
C ARG A 94 4.42 22.88 -9.22
N PRO A 95 5.20 23.89 -8.80
CA PRO A 95 6.56 24.10 -9.33
C PRO A 95 7.43 22.86 -9.14
N ALA A 96 8.39 22.62 -10.04
CA ALA A 96 9.23 21.42 -10.01
C ALA A 96 9.87 21.17 -8.63
N LYS A 97 10.40 22.21 -7.98
CA LYS A 97 11.01 22.09 -6.65
C LYS A 97 10.02 21.63 -5.57
N GLU A 98 8.79 22.15 -5.60
CA GLU A 98 7.73 21.75 -4.68
C GLU A 98 7.21 20.35 -4.98
N THR A 99 7.15 19.98 -6.27
CA THR A 99 6.82 18.61 -6.71
C THR A 99 7.85 17.61 -6.18
N ASN A 100 9.15 17.91 -6.31
CA ASN A 100 10.21 17.04 -5.83
C ASN A 100 10.14 16.82 -4.31
N LEU A 101 9.95 17.90 -3.55
CA LEU A 101 9.81 17.81 -2.09
C LEU A 101 8.54 17.06 -1.67
N ALA A 102 7.41 17.32 -2.33
CA ALA A 102 6.16 16.61 -2.05
C ALA A 102 6.29 15.11 -2.36
N LEU A 103 6.94 14.76 -3.49
CA LEU A 103 7.20 13.39 -3.88
C LEU A 103 8.10 12.69 -2.84
N ALA A 104 9.20 13.33 -2.42
CA ALA A 104 10.11 12.80 -1.41
C ALA A 104 9.39 12.57 -0.07
N LYS A 105 8.69 13.57 0.45
CA LYS A 105 7.93 13.48 1.71
C LYS A 105 6.89 12.38 1.69
N THR A 106 6.07 12.35 0.63
CA THR A 106 4.99 11.37 0.53
C THR A 106 5.55 9.94 0.41
N TYR A 107 6.62 9.74 -0.35
CA TYR A 107 7.25 8.43 -0.49
C TYR A 107 7.81 7.91 0.83
N LEU A 108 8.62 8.74 1.51
CA LEU A 108 9.24 8.36 2.78
C LEU A 108 8.20 8.19 3.89
N ALA A 109 7.19 9.06 3.98
CA ALA A 109 6.10 8.91 4.93
C ALA A 109 5.34 7.60 4.69
N CYS A 110 4.99 7.27 3.43
CA CYS A 110 4.39 5.98 3.10
C CYS A 110 5.26 4.78 3.49
N GLY A 111 6.58 4.91 3.46
CA GLY A 111 7.52 3.86 3.86
C GLY A 111 7.70 3.73 5.38
N THR A 112 7.59 4.83 6.12
CA THR A 112 7.81 4.89 7.56
C THR A 112 6.53 4.81 8.40
N ASP A 113 5.41 5.38 7.91
CA ASP A 113 4.09 5.36 8.56
C ASP A 113 3.32 4.05 8.38
N GLN A 114 3.91 3.14 7.62
CA GLN A 114 3.25 1.86 7.47
C GLN A 114 3.35 1.12 8.76
N GLY A 115 2.21 1.03 9.41
CA GLY A 115 2.03 0.09 10.48
C GLY A 115 2.66 -1.24 10.10
N ASP A 116 3.05 -2.04 11.07
CA ASP A 116 3.77 -3.32 10.91
C ASP A 116 3.19 -4.29 9.85
N GLU A 117 1.96 -4.03 9.36
CA GLU A 117 1.22 -4.96 8.52
C GLU A 117 1.85 -5.19 7.13
N PHE A 118 2.32 -4.13 6.44
CA PHE A 118 2.93 -4.30 5.11
C PHE A 118 4.27 -5.03 5.22
N HIS A 119 5.10 -4.62 6.17
CA HIS A 119 6.37 -5.28 6.46
C HIS A 119 6.16 -6.70 6.98
N ALA A 120 5.17 -6.91 7.87
CA ALA A 120 4.84 -8.21 8.40
C ALA A 120 4.33 -9.18 7.32
N VAL A 121 3.46 -8.75 6.42
CA VAL A 121 3.00 -9.55 5.28
C VAL A 121 4.16 -9.81 4.31
N GLY A 122 4.97 -8.80 4.00
CA GLY A 122 6.16 -8.94 3.17
C GLY A 122 7.17 -9.94 3.73
N ALA A 123 7.43 -9.92 5.04
CA ALA A 123 8.30 -10.88 5.73
C ALA A 123 7.70 -12.29 5.72
N ALA A 124 6.40 -12.44 5.96
CA ALA A 124 5.71 -13.73 5.93
C ALA A 124 5.70 -14.38 4.54
N LEU A 125 5.85 -13.57 3.48
CA LEU A 125 6.02 -14.04 2.10
C LEU A 125 7.50 -14.32 1.74
N ALA A 126 8.46 -13.99 2.61
CA ALA A 126 9.88 -14.20 2.32
C ALA A 126 10.17 -15.68 2.02
N GLY A 127 10.84 -15.94 0.87
CA GLY A 127 11.22 -17.28 0.45
C GLY A 127 10.24 -17.99 -0.50
N SER A 128 9.08 -17.40 -0.87
CA SER A 128 8.25 -17.95 -1.94
C SER A 128 8.66 -17.38 -3.31
N GLU A 129 8.74 -18.25 -4.34
CA GLU A 129 9.01 -17.80 -5.72
C GLU A 129 7.93 -16.87 -6.24
N GLU A 130 6.67 -17.08 -5.84
CA GLU A 130 5.52 -16.24 -6.18
C GLU A 130 5.70 -14.81 -5.68
N LYS A 131 6.36 -14.60 -4.53
CA LYS A 131 6.66 -13.27 -4.00
C LYS A 131 7.54 -12.44 -4.92
N ALA A 132 8.54 -13.04 -5.56
CA ALA A 132 9.46 -12.29 -6.41
C ALA A 132 8.72 -11.63 -7.58
N GLY A 133 7.76 -12.34 -8.19
CA GLY A 133 6.90 -11.80 -9.25
C GLY A 133 6.01 -10.67 -8.76
N VAL A 134 5.34 -10.87 -7.62
CA VAL A 134 4.47 -9.84 -7.02
C VAL A 134 5.27 -8.59 -6.62
N TYR A 135 6.42 -8.77 -5.99
CA TYR A 135 7.28 -7.64 -5.62
C TYR A 135 7.69 -6.83 -6.86
N GLN A 136 8.07 -7.49 -7.96
CA GLN A 136 8.41 -6.79 -9.19
C GLN A 136 7.22 -6.03 -9.78
N GLU A 137 6.03 -6.61 -9.81
CA GLU A 137 4.80 -5.92 -10.24
C GLU A 137 4.57 -4.62 -9.45
N LEU A 138 4.76 -4.66 -8.13
CA LEU A 138 4.57 -3.50 -7.26
C LEU A 138 5.64 -2.43 -7.46
N VAL A 139 6.90 -2.84 -7.58
CA VAL A 139 8.01 -1.92 -7.91
C VAL A 139 7.77 -1.24 -9.25
N ASP A 140 7.33 -1.97 -10.27
CA ASP A 140 7.02 -1.42 -11.59
C ASP A 140 5.86 -0.40 -11.53
N ALA A 141 4.84 -0.64 -10.70
CA ALA A 141 3.73 0.29 -10.49
C ALA A 141 4.20 1.60 -9.82
N VAL A 142 5.10 1.52 -8.84
CA VAL A 142 5.70 2.68 -8.17
C VAL A 142 6.62 3.44 -9.14
N ILE A 143 7.47 2.75 -9.91
CA ILE A 143 8.31 3.37 -10.95
C ILE A 143 7.44 4.14 -11.95
N LYS A 144 6.36 3.51 -12.43
CA LYS A 144 5.41 4.16 -13.35
C LYS A 144 4.82 5.43 -12.74
N MET A 145 4.46 5.40 -11.47
CA MET A 145 3.93 6.56 -10.76
C MET A 145 4.95 7.71 -10.70
N PHE A 146 6.22 7.43 -10.40
CA PHE A 146 7.29 8.42 -10.45
C PHE A 146 7.47 9.01 -11.86
N VAL A 147 7.43 8.16 -12.89
CA VAL A 147 7.48 8.61 -14.29
C VAL A 147 6.33 9.55 -14.62
N ASP A 148 5.10 9.21 -14.23
CA ASP A 148 3.91 10.03 -14.49
C ASP A 148 4.02 11.41 -13.82
N VAL A 149 4.51 11.47 -12.58
CA VAL A 149 4.71 12.73 -11.82
C VAL A 149 5.85 13.56 -12.38
N LEU A 150 6.99 12.94 -12.75
CA LEU A 150 8.18 13.68 -13.16
C LEU A 150 8.21 14.02 -14.66
N ARG A 151 7.38 13.36 -15.49
CA ARG A 151 7.33 13.58 -16.93
C ARG A 151 7.17 15.05 -17.32
N PRO A 152 6.27 15.86 -16.74
CA PRO A 152 6.11 17.27 -17.08
C PRO A 152 7.34 18.13 -16.77
N HIS A 153 8.20 17.67 -15.86
CA HIS A 153 9.36 18.40 -15.37
C HIS A 153 10.71 17.89 -15.91
N SER A 154 10.69 16.80 -16.71
CA SER A 154 11.90 16.13 -17.15
C SER A 154 12.18 16.31 -18.64
N SER A 155 13.45 16.60 -18.97
CA SER A 155 13.97 16.61 -20.34
C SER A 155 14.44 15.24 -20.84
N PHE A 156 14.45 14.21 -20.00
CA PHE A 156 14.89 12.87 -20.39
C PHE A 156 13.96 12.19 -21.38
N PRO A 157 14.49 11.46 -22.36
CA PRO A 157 13.71 10.51 -23.15
C PRO A 157 13.00 9.49 -22.24
N SER A 158 11.87 8.96 -22.69
CA SER A 158 11.00 8.10 -21.86
C SER A 158 11.72 6.90 -21.25
N ALA A 159 12.57 6.21 -22.03
CA ALA A 159 13.32 5.06 -21.53
C ALA A 159 14.35 5.46 -20.46
N LYS A 160 15.06 6.59 -20.64
CA LYS A 160 16.01 7.08 -19.65
C LYS A 160 15.31 7.53 -18.38
N LEU A 161 14.16 8.21 -18.49
CA LEU A 161 13.37 8.61 -17.33
C LEU A 161 12.88 7.40 -16.52
N ALA A 162 12.40 6.37 -17.19
CA ALA A 162 11.95 5.15 -16.50
C ALA A 162 13.10 4.50 -15.72
N LEU A 163 14.29 4.40 -16.32
CA LEU A 163 15.47 3.87 -15.64
C LEU A 163 15.92 4.73 -14.46
N ALA A 164 15.89 6.06 -14.62
CA ALA A 164 16.21 6.99 -13.55
C ALA A 164 15.19 6.92 -12.40
N CYS A 165 13.88 6.76 -12.70
CA CYS A 165 12.86 6.54 -11.69
C CYS A 165 13.03 5.22 -10.95
N ALA A 166 13.48 4.15 -11.62
CA ALA A 166 13.82 2.90 -10.95
C ALA A 166 14.97 3.10 -9.94
N ALA A 167 15.99 3.86 -10.30
CA ALA A 167 17.08 4.22 -9.38
C ALA A 167 16.59 5.09 -8.20
N LEU A 168 15.66 6.03 -8.44
CA LEU A 168 15.04 6.82 -7.39
C LEU A 168 14.25 5.96 -6.39
N VAL A 169 13.45 5.00 -6.89
CA VAL A 169 12.69 4.07 -6.02
C VAL A 169 13.64 3.29 -5.13
N ALA A 170 14.72 2.73 -5.67
CA ALA A 170 15.72 2.02 -4.89
C ALA A 170 16.43 2.93 -3.85
N ALA A 171 16.73 4.19 -4.22
CA ALA A 171 17.29 5.16 -3.28
C ALA A 171 16.30 5.52 -2.16
N GLY A 172 15.02 5.70 -2.49
CA GLY A 172 13.94 5.94 -1.54
C GLY A 172 13.78 4.81 -0.52
N ASP A 173 13.84 3.56 -0.97
CA ASP A 173 13.81 2.37 -0.09
C ASP A 173 15.00 2.32 0.86
N ALA A 174 16.20 2.66 0.35
CA ALA A 174 17.42 2.73 1.17
C ALA A 174 17.31 3.83 2.24
N LEU A 175 16.80 5.01 1.89
CA LEU A 175 16.56 6.11 2.81
C LEU A 175 15.48 5.78 3.84
N THR A 176 14.36 5.20 3.44
CA THR A 176 13.32 4.70 4.34
C THR A 176 13.91 3.73 5.37
N SER A 177 14.71 2.78 4.90
CA SER A 177 15.39 1.83 5.78
C SER A 177 16.38 2.51 6.73
N ALA A 178 17.07 3.58 6.30
CA ALA A 178 17.98 4.35 7.17
C ALA A 178 17.19 5.09 8.27
N VAL A 179 16.05 5.69 7.96
CA VAL A 179 15.15 6.34 8.93
C VAL A 179 14.64 5.33 9.95
N ILE A 180 14.13 4.17 9.50
CA ILE A 180 13.62 3.11 10.40
C ILE A 180 14.72 2.62 11.37
N ARG A 181 15.97 2.49 10.89
CA ARG A 181 17.10 2.09 11.75
C ARG A 181 17.64 3.22 12.64
N GLY A 182 17.10 4.44 12.54
CA GLY A 182 17.61 5.61 13.27
C GLY A 182 18.97 6.11 12.82
N SER A 183 19.40 5.75 11.59
CA SER A 183 20.69 6.20 11.01
C SER A 183 20.64 7.65 10.51
N CYS A 184 19.46 8.17 10.24
CA CYS A 184 19.18 9.57 9.92
C CYS A 184 17.76 9.94 10.36
N SER A 185 17.47 11.23 10.46
CA SER A 185 16.14 11.74 10.68
C SER A 185 15.31 11.69 9.39
N ALA A 186 13.98 11.70 9.53
CA ALA A 186 13.08 11.79 8.38
C ALA A 186 13.35 13.06 7.54
N SER A 187 13.61 14.20 8.20
CA SER A 187 13.90 15.47 7.53
C SER A 187 15.17 15.43 6.68
N GLU A 188 16.24 14.81 7.19
CA GLU A 188 17.49 14.63 6.43
C GLU A 188 17.28 13.72 5.21
N ALA A 189 16.54 12.64 5.39
CA ALA A 189 16.19 11.73 4.29
C ALA A 189 15.32 12.42 3.21
N GLU A 190 14.34 13.24 3.63
CA GLU A 190 13.47 14.01 2.74
C GLU A 190 14.28 15.02 1.90
N GLU A 191 15.21 15.73 2.51
CA GLU A 191 16.09 16.70 1.83
C GLU A 191 16.95 16.00 0.77
N VAL A 192 17.67 14.96 1.17
CA VAL A 192 18.54 14.18 0.26
C VAL A 192 17.70 13.59 -0.89
N PHE A 193 16.54 13.02 -0.59
CA PHE A 193 15.71 12.41 -1.62
C PHE A 193 15.11 13.44 -2.58
N SER A 194 14.67 14.59 -2.07
CA SER A 194 14.19 15.72 -2.90
C SER A 194 15.27 16.21 -3.87
N ASP A 195 16.53 16.29 -3.41
CA ASP A 195 17.66 16.70 -4.25
C ASP A 195 17.96 15.68 -5.36
N LEU A 196 17.93 14.39 -5.04
CA LEU A 196 18.09 13.30 -6.02
C LEU A 196 16.97 13.36 -7.08
N ILE A 197 15.72 13.53 -6.66
CA ILE A 197 14.58 13.70 -7.57
C ILE A 197 14.79 14.93 -8.47
N GLY A 198 15.26 16.03 -7.89
CA GLY A 198 15.55 17.26 -8.61
C GLY A 198 16.64 17.11 -9.68
N ALA A 199 17.70 16.35 -9.39
CA ALA A 199 18.77 16.06 -10.34
C ALA A 199 18.24 15.25 -11.53
N VAL A 200 17.40 14.24 -11.30
CA VAL A 200 16.75 13.45 -12.35
C VAL A 200 15.78 14.29 -13.18
N ALA A 201 14.96 15.12 -12.53
CA ALA A 201 14.02 16.00 -13.24
C ALA A 201 14.74 16.98 -14.16
N GLN A 202 15.87 17.55 -13.73
CA GLN A 202 16.66 18.51 -14.53
C GLN A 202 17.55 17.84 -15.60
N GLY A 203 17.59 16.53 -15.67
CA GLY A 203 18.47 15.81 -16.62
C GLY A 203 19.96 15.91 -16.28
N LYS A 204 20.32 16.13 -15.01
CA LYS A 204 21.71 16.30 -14.53
C LYS A 204 22.27 15.04 -13.87
N ALA A 205 21.50 13.94 -13.90
CA ALA A 205 21.91 12.65 -13.36
C ALA A 205 22.60 11.76 -14.41
#